data_06d1f58bdfe24d5237d3d384271d3c6e
#
_entry.id   06d1f58bdfe24d5237d3d384271d3c6e
#
_cell.length_a   1.000
_cell.length_b   1.000
_cell.length_c   1.000
_cell.angle_alpha   90.00
_cell.angle_beta   90.00
_cell.angle_gamma   90.00
#
_symmetry.space_group_name_H-M   'P 1'
#
loop_
_entity.id
_entity.type
_entity.pdbx_description
1 polymer ?
#
loop_
_entity_poly.entity_id
_entity_poly.type
_entity_poly.pdbx_seq_one_letter_code
_entity_poly.pdbx_strand_id
1 'polypeptide(L)'
;MAKGSKREGGGIGELLAYAGDRKFLTYLGMALSALSQLLSFGPYVCIWFVARDLIAVAPNWSEATDIAMYGWWAVGFALASIVVYFVGLMCTHLSAFRCASNIRKATSEHLLKLPLGYFDTHATGELRRIVDGCAASTETLLAHMLPDIAGATAMVAGLLVLLFALDWRLGAACLISVVVSLGAMATMMGGKGGEFMKAYMGALVKMNKTGTEYVRGIPVVKVFQQTVYSFKAFHDAIAEYADMAQNYSGTFCRGPQVLNLTALNGLVAFLLPVALLLAPGETDFAHFM
;
A
#
# COMPACT_ATOMS: atom_id res chain seq x y z
N MET A 1 -19.49 11.74 39.10
CA MET A 1 -18.24 12.29 38.50
C MET A 1 -17.30 11.13 38.20
N ALA A 2 -17.36 10.61 36.99
CA ALA A 2 -16.45 9.56 36.54
C ALA A 2 -15.27 10.24 35.82
N LYS A 3 -14.05 9.99 36.33
CA LYS A 3 -12.79 10.46 35.79
C LYS A 3 -12.67 10.04 34.32
N GLY A 4 -12.79 10.98 33.40
CA GLY A 4 -12.47 10.78 32.00
C GLY A 4 -10.99 10.45 31.85
N SER A 5 -10.68 9.19 31.69
CA SER A 5 -9.37 8.73 31.23
C SER A 5 -9.19 9.28 29.81
N LYS A 6 -8.31 10.26 29.66
CA LYS A 6 -7.70 10.59 28.35
C LYS A 6 -7.00 9.33 27.84
N ARG A 7 -7.64 8.58 26.96
CA ARG A 7 -6.99 7.59 26.13
C ARG A 7 -6.40 8.31 24.92
N GLU A 8 -5.24 8.89 25.09
CA GLU A 8 -4.34 9.22 24.00
C GLU A 8 -3.70 7.89 23.56
N GLY A 9 -4.11 7.37 22.40
CA GLY A 9 -3.48 6.20 21.84
C GLY A 9 -4.44 5.25 21.12
N GLY A 10 -5.27 5.74 20.19
CA GLY A 10 -5.95 4.88 19.23
C GLY A 10 -4.94 4.26 18.26
N GLY A 11 -4.18 3.26 18.72
CA GLY A 11 -3.19 2.57 17.92
C GLY A 11 -3.67 1.20 17.44
N ILE A 12 -2.93 0.60 16.51
CA ILE A 12 -3.15 -0.77 16.00
C ILE A 12 -3.35 -1.77 17.14
N GLY A 13 -2.67 -1.56 18.30
CA GLY A 13 -2.81 -2.41 19.48
C GLY A 13 -4.22 -2.43 20.08
N GLU A 14 -4.94 -1.31 20.10
CA GLU A 14 -6.32 -1.24 20.56
C GLU A 14 -7.28 -1.95 19.58
N LEU A 15 -7.04 -1.80 18.26
CA LEU A 15 -7.80 -2.56 17.26
C LEU A 15 -7.58 -4.06 17.40
N LEU A 16 -6.35 -4.49 17.62
CA LEU A 16 -6.01 -5.91 17.82
C LEU A 16 -6.60 -6.48 19.11
N ALA A 17 -6.92 -5.65 20.11
CA ALA A 17 -7.62 -6.11 21.31
C ALA A 17 -9.03 -6.66 20.96
N TYR A 18 -9.70 -6.10 19.93
CA TYR A 18 -10.97 -6.63 19.43
C TYR A 18 -10.82 -7.97 18.69
N ALA A 19 -9.63 -8.31 18.18
CA ALA A 19 -9.38 -9.64 17.63
C ALA A 19 -9.32 -10.73 18.71
N GLY A 20 -9.12 -10.35 20.00
CA GLY A 20 -9.04 -11.26 21.13
C GLY A 20 -7.88 -12.25 20.95
N ASP A 21 -8.15 -13.54 21.17
CA ASP A 21 -7.14 -14.60 21.04
C ASP A 21 -6.59 -14.75 19.62
N ARG A 22 -7.31 -14.26 18.61
CA ARG A 22 -6.88 -14.32 17.21
C ARG A 22 -5.90 -13.23 16.78
N LYS A 23 -5.54 -12.30 17.67
CA LYS A 23 -4.48 -11.29 17.40
C LYS A 23 -3.15 -11.93 16.98
N PHE A 24 -2.84 -13.14 17.48
CA PHE A 24 -1.66 -13.91 17.09
C PHE A 24 -1.64 -14.21 15.58
N LEU A 25 -2.80 -14.47 14.97
CA LEU A 25 -2.90 -14.75 13.54
C LEU A 25 -2.51 -13.52 12.69
N THR A 26 -2.78 -12.29 13.16
CA THR A 26 -2.31 -11.09 12.47
C THR A 26 -0.79 -11.04 12.43
N TYR A 27 -0.12 -11.24 13.57
CA TYR A 27 1.34 -11.22 13.64
C TYR A 27 1.96 -12.37 12.83
N LEU A 28 1.37 -13.57 12.90
CA LEU A 28 1.80 -14.71 12.10
C LEU A 28 1.65 -14.40 10.60
N GLY A 29 0.52 -13.84 10.19
CA GLY A 29 0.30 -13.47 8.79
C GLY A 29 1.26 -12.40 8.28
N MET A 30 1.58 -11.39 9.10
CA MET A 30 2.62 -10.40 8.78
C MET A 30 4.00 -11.05 8.62
N ALA A 31 4.37 -11.97 9.52
CA ALA A 31 5.64 -12.70 9.44
C ALA A 31 5.70 -13.59 8.19
N LEU A 32 4.61 -14.29 7.86
CA LEU A 32 4.53 -15.12 6.65
C LEU A 32 4.55 -14.26 5.38
N SER A 33 3.90 -13.08 5.37
CA SER A 33 4.00 -12.14 4.26
C SER A 33 5.45 -11.67 4.05
N ALA A 34 6.15 -11.29 5.12
CA ALA A 34 7.56 -10.93 5.05
C ALA A 34 8.43 -12.10 4.53
N LEU A 35 8.22 -13.31 5.03
CA LEU A 35 8.93 -14.51 4.59
C LEU A 35 8.67 -14.80 3.11
N SER A 36 7.43 -14.67 2.63
CA SER A 36 7.09 -14.90 1.23
C SER A 36 7.83 -13.93 0.30
N GLN A 37 7.96 -12.67 0.69
CA GLN A 37 8.70 -11.67 -0.08
C GLN A 37 10.21 -12.00 -0.12
N LEU A 38 10.79 -12.53 0.94
CA LEU A 38 12.18 -12.99 0.94
C LEU A 38 12.35 -14.22 0.04
N LEU A 39 11.42 -15.18 0.08
CA LEU A 39 11.43 -16.35 -0.81
C LEU A 39 11.30 -15.96 -2.29
N SER A 40 10.62 -14.85 -2.59
CA SER A 40 10.47 -14.36 -3.96
C SER A 40 11.78 -13.91 -4.61
N PHE A 41 12.87 -13.71 -3.85
CA PHE A 41 14.21 -13.47 -4.41
C PHE A 41 14.84 -14.78 -4.94
N GLY A 42 14.41 -15.95 -4.47
CA GLY A 42 14.97 -17.23 -4.87
C GLY A 42 15.05 -17.45 -6.38
N PRO A 43 13.98 -17.23 -7.16
CA PRO A 43 14.02 -17.34 -8.62
C PRO A 43 15.07 -16.42 -9.26
N TYR A 44 15.23 -15.18 -8.79
CA TYR A 44 16.23 -14.25 -9.35
C TYR A 44 17.66 -14.73 -9.08
N VAL A 45 17.92 -15.22 -7.87
CA VAL A 45 19.22 -15.84 -7.52
C VAL A 45 19.50 -17.06 -8.38
N CYS A 46 18.50 -17.92 -8.62
CA CYS A 46 18.63 -19.08 -9.52
C CYS A 46 18.93 -18.65 -10.97
N ILE A 47 18.24 -17.61 -11.47
CA ILE A 47 18.50 -17.07 -12.80
C ILE A 47 19.94 -16.52 -12.90
N TRP A 48 20.43 -15.87 -11.86
CA TRP A 48 21.81 -15.41 -11.81
C TRP A 48 22.80 -16.57 -11.90
N PHE A 49 22.59 -17.68 -11.19
CA PHE A 49 23.43 -18.88 -11.30
C PHE A 49 23.40 -19.48 -12.72
N VAL A 50 22.20 -19.53 -13.34
CA VAL A 50 22.09 -20.00 -14.76
C VAL A 50 22.88 -19.10 -15.70
N ALA A 51 22.73 -17.76 -15.54
CA ALA A 51 23.46 -16.82 -16.39
C ALA A 51 24.97 -16.91 -16.22
N ARG A 52 25.43 -17.02 -14.98
CA ARG A 52 26.86 -17.21 -14.65
C ARG A 52 27.43 -18.45 -15.29
N ASP A 53 26.74 -19.58 -15.17
CA ASP A 53 27.22 -20.86 -15.69
C ASP A 53 27.22 -20.86 -17.25
N LEU A 54 26.19 -20.24 -17.88
CA LEU A 54 26.17 -20.07 -19.34
C LEU A 54 27.32 -19.19 -19.85
N ILE A 55 27.63 -18.10 -19.16
CA ILE A 55 28.73 -17.20 -19.54
C ILE A 55 30.07 -17.94 -19.41
N ALA A 56 30.25 -18.73 -18.35
CA ALA A 56 31.49 -19.43 -18.08
C ALA A 56 31.84 -20.49 -19.16
N VAL A 57 30.84 -21.13 -19.78
CA VAL A 57 31.04 -22.17 -20.82
C VAL A 57 30.90 -21.65 -22.25
N ALA A 58 30.62 -20.38 -22.45
CA ALA A 58 30.45 -19.81 -23.79
C ALA A 58 31.73 -20.02 -24.66
N PRO A 59 31.60 -20.43 -25.95
CA PRO A 59 30.40 -20.68 -26.73
C PRO A 59 29.83 -22.13 -26.61
N ASN A 60 30.37 -23.00 -25.77
CA ASN A 60 30.03 -24.40 -25.67
C ASN A 60 28.84 -24.63 -24.73
N TRP A 61 27.66 -24.14 -25.08
CA TRP A 61 26.44 -24.19 -24.24
C TRP A 61 26.04 -25.60 -23.77
N SER A 62 26.49 -26.67 -24.46
CA SER A 62 26.22 -28.05 -24.09
C SER A 62 26.96 -28.52 -22.82
N GLU A 63 27.95 -27.76 -22.38
CA GLU A 63 28.72 -28.07 -21.15
C GLU A 63 28.06 -27.49 -19.87
N ALA A 64 27.02 -26.65 -20.00
CA ALA A 64 26.28 -26.15 -18.87
C ALA A 64 25.30 -27.22 -18.33
N THR A 65 25.72 -27.99 -17.33
CA THR A 65 24.97 -29.14 -16.82
C THR A 65 23.90 -28.79 -15.78
N ASP A 66 24.06 -27.70 -15.03
CA ASP A 66 23.26 -27.42 -13.86
C ASP A 66 22.02 -26.51 -14.11
N ILE A 67 21.82 -26.07 -15.36
CA ILE A 67 20.71 -25.19 -15.75
C ILE A 67 19.35 -25.75 -15.35
N ALA A 68 19.11 -27.04 -15.60
CA ALA A 68 17.84 -27.67 -15.27
C ALA A 68 17.59 -27.73 -13.76
N MET A 69 18.64 -27.96 -12.99
CA MET A 69 18.57 -27.96 -11.52
C MET A 69 18.18 -26.58 -11.00
N TYR A 70 18.86 -25.52 -11.43
CA TYR A 70 18.51 -24.13 -11.03
C TYR A 70 17.12 -23.74 -11.51
N GLY A 71 16.69 -24.19 -12.68
CA GLY A 71 15.33 -23.99 -13.18
C GLY A 71 14.29 -24.61 -12.26
N TRP A 72 14.47 -25.83 -11.79
CA TRP A 72 13.56 -26.46 -10.83
C TRP A 72 13.58 -25.80 -9.46
N TRP A 73 14.75 -25.34 -8.98
CA TRP A 73 14.83 -24.56 -7.75
C TRP A 73 14.09 -23.23 -7.88
N ALA A 74 14.19 -22.53 -9.01
CA ALA A 74 13.46 -21.28 -9.25
C ALA A 74 11.94 -21.49 -9.18
N VAL A 75 11.42 -22.55 -9.82
CA VAL A 75 10.01 -22.94 -9.73
C VAL A 75 9.62 -23.28 -8.28
N GLY A 76 10.48 -24.04 -7.58
CA GLY A 76 10.25 -24.39 -6.18
C GLY A 76 10.13 -23.17 -5.26
N PHE A 77 11.04 -22.21 -5.38
CA PHE A 77 10.98 -20.94 -4.63
C PHE A 77 9.75 -20.10 -4.97
N ALA A 78 9.39 -20.01 -6.25
CA ALA A 78 8.21 -19.28 -6.69
C ALA A 78 6.93 -19.88 -6.10
N LEU A 79 6.76 -21.20 -6.18
CA LEU A 79 5.61 -21.89 -5.60
C LEU A 79 5.57 -21.77 -4.08
N ALA A 80 6.73 -21.94 -3.41
CA ALA A 80 6.82 -21.78 -1.96
C ALA A 80 6.42 -20.35 -1.52
N SER A 81 6.89 -19.33 -2.21
CA SER A 81 6.53 -17.93 -1.95
C SER A 81 5.02 -17.73 -2.04
N ILE A 82 4.38 -18.21 -3.11
CA ILE A 82 2.92 -18.10 -3.31
C ILE A 82 2.15 -18.81 -2.18
N VAL A 83 2.53 -20.04 -1.85
CA VAL A 83 1.86 -20.83 -0.80
C VAL A 83 2.01 -20.16 0.56
N VAL A 84 3.20 -19.68 0.91
CA VAL A 84 3.45 -19.00 2.19
C VAL A 84 2.66 -17.70 2.27
N TYR A 85 2.60 -16.92 1.18
CA TYR A 85 1.79 -15.70 1.11
C TYR A 85 0.31 -16.00 1.31
N PHE A 86 -0.21 -17.00 0.61
CA PHE A 86 -1.61 -17.41 0.73
C PHE A 86 -1.97 -17.83 2.17
N VAL A 87 -1.14 -18.62 2.81
CA VAL A 87 -1.34 -19.02 4.22
C VAL A 87 -1.29 -17.78 5.13
N GLY A 88 -0.37 -16.86 4.88
CA GLY A 88 -0.28 -15.59 5.60
C GLY A 88 -1.55 -14.75 5.49
N LEU A 89 -2.09 -14.60 4.27
CA LEU A 89 -3.36 -13.90 4.03
C LEU A 89 -4.53 -14.59 4.72
N MET A 90 -4.61 -15.91 4.70
CA MET A 90 -5.66 -16.63 5.42
C MET A 90 -5.62 -16.34 6.93
N CYS A 91 -4.43 -16.29 7.53
CA CYS A 91 -4.26 -15.94 8.93
C CYS A 91 -4.75 -14.51 9.23
N THR A 92 -4.37 -13.52 8.40
CA THR A 92 -4.78 -12.12 8.60
C THR A 92 -6.28 -11.94 8.41
N HIS A 93 -6.89 -12.58 7.39
CA HIS A 93 -8.33 -12.54 7.16
C HIS A 93 -9.13 -13.13 8.33
N LEU A 94 -8.72 -14.27 8.86
CA LEU A 94 -9.40 -14.90 10.03
C LEU A 94 -9.36 -13.99 11.26
N SER A 95 -8.26 -13.28 11.48
CA SER A 95 -8.15 -12.29 12.55
C SER A 95 -9.00 -11.05 12.28
N ALA A 96 -8.94 -10.52 11.05
CA ALA A 96 -9.66 -9.33 10.63
C ALA A 96 -11.19 -9.51 10.72
N PHE A 97 -11.73 -10.63 10.23
CA PHE A 97 -13.15 -10.94 10.36
C PHE A 97 -13.61 -11.03 11.80
N ARG A 98 -12.79 -11.62 12.68
CA ARG A 98 -13.11 -11.66 14.12
C ARG A 98 -13.11 -10.27 14.73
N CYS A 99 -12.12 -9.45 14.39
CA CYS A 99 -12.00 -8.07 14.84
C CYS A 99 -13.22 -7.25 14.39
N ALA A 100 -13.55 -7.27 13.10
CA ALA A 100 -14.69 -6.55 12.53
C ALA A 100 -16.03 -6.98 13.16
N SER A 101 -16.21 -8.29 13.37
CA SER A 101 -17.40 -8.82 14.05
C SER A 101 -17.53 -8.33 15.50
N ASN A 102 -16.43 -8.33 16.24
CA ASN A 102 -16.43 -7.88 17.64
C ASN A 102 -16.61 -6.35 17.74
N ILE A 103 -16.06 -5.57 16.80
CA ILE A 103 -16.32 -4.11 16.72
C ILE A 103 -17.81 -3.86 16.48
N ARG A 104 -18.43 -4.55 15.50
CA ARG A 104 -19.88 -4.40 15.25
C ARG A 104 -20.70 -4.71 16.49
N LYS A 105 -20.38 -5.80 17.20
CA LYS A 105 -21.07 -6.18 18.46
C LYS A 105 -20.91 -5.12 19.52
N ALA A 106 -19.67 -4.71 19.81
CA ALA A 106 -19.39 -3.70 20.84
C ALA A 106 -20.07 -2.36 20.54
N THR A 107 -20.07 -1.93 19.27
CA THR A 107 -20.72 -0.69 18.85
C THR A 107 -22.24 -0.81 18.97
N SER A 108 -22.83 -1.95 18.56
CA SER A 108 -24.27 -2.18 18.70
C SER A 108 -24.70 -2.24 20.17
N GLU A 109 -23.94 -2.90 21.03
CA GLU A 109 -24.20 -2.92 22.47
C GLU A 109 -24.09 -1.53 23.12
N HIS A 110 -23.18 -0.68 22.63
CA HIS A 110 -23.07 0.70 23.07
C HIS A 110 -24.29 1.52 22.63
N LEU A 111 -24.72 1.37 21.37
CA LEU A 111 -25.92 2.06 20.86
C LEU A 111 -27.17 1.71 21.66
N LEU A 112 -27.35 0.45 22.06
CA LEU A 112 -28.50 0.03 22.87
C LEU A 112 -28.55 0.67 24.27
N LYS A 113 -27.44 1.22 24.76
CA LYS A 113 -27.35 1.91 26.05
C LYS A 113 -27.57 3.43 25.95
N LEU A 114 -27.70 3.97 24.75
CA LEU A 114 -27.91 5.39 24.52
C LEU A 114 -29.39 5.77 24.77
N PRO A 115 -29.66 6.99 25.26
CA PRO A 115 -31.04 7.48 25.46
C PRO A 115 -31.75 7.63 24.12
N LEU A 116 -33.08 7.45 24.10
CA LEU A 116 -33.91 7.54 22.88
C LEU A 116 -33.73 8.86 22.14
N GLY A 117 -33.58 9.99 22.85
CA GLY A 117 -33.34 11.29 22.23
C GLY A 117 -32.07 11.39 21.36
N TYR A 118 -31.12 10.46 21.52
CA TYR A 118 -29.97 10.37 20.64
C TYR A 118 -30.39 9.97 19.20
N PHE A 119 -31.36 9.08 19.10
CA PHE A 119 -31.85 8.58 17.81
C PHE A 119 -32.75 9.56 17.08
N ASP A 120 -33.31 10.57 17.79
CA ASP A 120 -34.08 11.65 17.17
C ASP A 120 -33.18 12.63 16.39
N THR A 121 -31.92 12.75 16.82
CA THR A 121 -30.93 13.67 16.21
C THR A 121 -30.00 13.00 15.20
N HIS A 122 -29.93 11.67 15.18
CA HIS A 122 -29.03 10.90 14.32
C HIS A 122 -29.81 9.95 13.40
N ALA A 123 -29.68 10.15 12.10
CA ALA A 123 -30.37 9.32 11.12
C ALA A 123 -29.88 7.86 11.19
N THR A 124 -30.80 6.91 11.10
CA THR A 124 -30.50 5.46 11.12
C THR A 124 -29.44 5.07 10.07
N GLY A 125 -29.46 5.69 8.90
CA GLY A 125 -28.47 5.46 7.84
C GLY A 125 -27.06 5.92 8.22
N GLU A 126 -26.94 6.99 9.01
CA GLU A 126 -25.65 7.47 9.54
C GLU A 126 -25.07 6.49 10.56
N LEU A 127 -25.89 6.05 11.51
CA LEU A 127 -25.49 5.06 12.52
C LEU A 127 -25.03 3.76 11.87
N ARG A 128 -25.79 3.26 10.90
CA ARG A 128 -25.42 2.08 10.12
C ARG A 128 -24.08 2.27 9.42
N ARG A 129 -23.86 3.43 8.79
CA ARG A 129 -22.59 3.75 8.11
C ARG A 129 -21.41 3.75 9.09
N ILE A 130 -21.60 4.26 10.31
CA ILE A 130 -20.56 4.24 11.35
C ILE A 130 -20.24 2.81 11.74
N VAL A 131 -21.26 1.99 12.07
CA VAL A 131 -21.05 0.60 12.51
C VAL A 131 -20.40 -0.25 11.42
N ASP A 132 -20.98 -0.26 10.22
CA ASP A 132 -20.51 -1.12 9.13
C ASP A 132 -19.25 -0.57 8.47
N GLY A 133 -19.19 0.74 8.24
CA GLY A 133 -18.05 1.38 7.57
C GLY A 133 -16.76 1.33 8.39
N CYS A 134 -16.83 1.60 9.69
CA CYS A 134 -15.64 1.51 10.55
C CYS A 134 -15.16 0.05 10.68
N ALA A 135 -16.09 -0.91 10.79
CA ALA A 135 -15.73 -2.32 10.84
C ALA A 135 -15.09 -2.81 9.53
N ALA A 136 -15.62 -2.40 8.37
CA ALA A 136 -15.06 -2.73 7.06
C ALA A 136 -13.66 -2.10 6.85
N SER A 137 -13.49 -0.83 7.25
CA SER A 137 -12.17 -0.18 7.17
C SER A 137 -11.13 -0.86 8.05
N THR A 138 -11.53 -1.32 9.24
CA THR A 138 -10.65 -2.09 10.14
C THR A 138 -10.29 -3.45 9.55
N GLU A 139 -11.24 -4.11 8.91
CA GLU A 139 -11.00 -5.38 8.20
C GLU A 139 -9.97 -5.19 7.09
N THR A 140 -10.13 -4.18 6.23
CA THR A 140 -9.17 -3.85 5.18
C THR A 140 -7.77 -3.57 5.73
N LEU A 141 -7.67 -2.82 6.83
CA LEU A 141 -6.40 -2.52 7.48
C LEU A 141 -5.69 -3.79 7.95
N LEU A 142 -6.40 -4.66 8.67
CA LEU A 142 -5.81 -5.85 9.28
C LEU A 142 -5.57 -6.97 8.27
N ALA A 143 -6.46 -7.15 7.28
CA ALA A 143 -6.38 -8.23 6.31
C ALA A 143 -5.34 -7.98 5.21
N HIS A 144 -5.19 -6.72 4.77
CA HIS A 144 -4.38 -6.36 3.61
C HIS A 144 -3.25 -5.39 3.96
N MET A 145 -3.56 -4.21 4.54
CA MET A 145 -2.55 -3.17 4.69
C MET A 145 -1.39 -3.57 5.60
N LEU A 146 -1.66 -4.24 6.73
CA LEU A 146 -0.59 -4.65 7.65
C LEU A 146 0.34 -5.72 7.06
N PRO A 147 -0.17 -6.83 6.46
CA PRO A 147 0.71 -7.80 5.82
C PRO A 147 1.45 -7.22 4.60
N ASP A 148 0.82 -6.32 3.83
CA ASP A 148 1.46 -5.66 2.69
C ASP A 148 2.60 -4.74 3.14
N ILE A 149 2.42 -3.96 4.21
CA ILE A 149 3.50 -3.13 4.79
C ILE A 149 4.65 -4.01 5.30
N ALA A 150 4.34 -5.12 6.00
CA ALA A 150 5.36 -6.05 6.49
C ALA A 150 6.13 -6.69 5.33
N GLY A 151 5.42 -7.15 4.29
CA GLY A 151 6.01 -7.72 3.09
C GLY A 151 6.87 -6.72 2.32
N ALA A 152 6.36 -5.52 2.07
CA ALA A 152 7.10 -4.46 1.37
C ALA A 152 8.36 -4.04 2.14
N THR A 153 8.27 -3.92 3.46
CA THR A 153 9.43 -3.61 4.30
C THR A 153 10.48 -4.71 4.23
N ALA A 154 10.06 -5.98 4.31
CA ALA A 154 10.97 -7.13 4.19
C ALA A 154 11.60 -7.20 2.81
N MET A 155 10.85 -6.92 1.75
CA MET A 155 11.35 -6.89 0.38
C MET A 155 12.45 -5.82 0.21
N VAL A 156 12.19 -4.58 0.64
CA VAL A 156 13.19 -3.50 0.54
C VAL A 156 14.42 -3.80 1.36
N ALA A 157 14.25 -4.26 2.61
CA ALA A 157 15.36 -4.64 3.47
C ALA A 157 16.17 -5.81 2.90
N GLY A 158 15.48 -6.85 2.41
CA GLY A 158 16.12 -8.02 1.79
C GLY A 158 16.88 -7.65 0.52
N LEU A 159 16.32 -6.79 -0.33
CA LEU A 159 16.99 -6.30 -1.53
C LEU A 159 18.25 -5.51 -1.17
N LEU A 160 18.19 -4.61 -0.19
CA LEU A 160 19.36 -3.84 0.25
C LEU A 160 20.44 -4.77 0.81
N VAL A 161 20.07 -5.74 1.66
CA VAL A 161 21.02 -6.74 2.18
C VAL A 161 21.68 -7.51 1.04
N LEU A 162 20.90 -7.95 0.06
CA LEU A 162 21.41 -8.71 -1.09
C LEU A 162 22.40 -7.85 -1.92
N LEU A 163 22.04 -6.61 -2.22
CA LEU A 163 22.88 -5.69 -2.99
C LEU A 163 24.22 -5.40 -2.28
N PHE A 164 24.18 -5.12 -0.97
CA PHE A 164 25.41 -4.85 -0.20
C PHE A 164 26.23 -6.11 0.04
N ALA A 165 25.63 -7.28 0.10
CA ALA A 165 26.35 -8.55 0.24
C ALA A 165 27.07 -8.97 -1.04
N LEU A 166 26.52 -8.64 -2.20
CA LEU A 166 27.13 -8.94 -3.51
C LEU A 166 28.23 -7.93 -3.82
N ASP A 167 27.94 -6.65 -3.84
CA ASP A 167 28.92 -5.57 -4.04
C ASP A 167 28.44 -4.28 -3.34
N TRP A 168 29.16 -3.87 -2.32
CA TRP A 168 28.82 -2.65 -1.56
C TRP A 168 28.85 -1.37 -2.42
N ARG A 169 29.65 -1.32 -3.49
CA ARG A 169 29.77 -0.16 -4.41
C ARG A 169 28.53 -0.03 -5.26
N LEU A 170 28.05 -1.14 -5.82
CA LEU A 170 26.79 -1.19 -6.56
C LEU A 170 25.60 -0.95 -5.63
N GLY A 171 25.63 -1.55 -4.43
CA GLY A 171 24.62 -1.30 -3.40
C GLY A 171 24.49 0.18 -3.02
N ALA A 172 25.61 0.89 -2.88
CA ALA A 172 25.62 2.32 -2.60
C ALA A 172 25.05 3.14 -3.78
N ALA A 173 25.38 2.79 -5.02
CA ALA A 173 24.81 3.45 -6.20
C ALA A 173 23.29 3.27 -6.29
N CYS A 174 22.78 2.06 -6.03
CA CYS A 174 21.34 1.78 -5.96
C CYS A 174 20.65 2.58 -4.85
N LEU A 175 21.30 2.72 -3.70
CA LEU A 175 20.75 3.46 -2.56
C LEU A 175 20.49 4.93 -2.92
N ILE A 176 21.30 5.56 -3.76
CA ILE A 176 21.07 6.93 -4.23
C ILE A 176 19.70 7.04 -4.94
N SER A 177 19.39 6.11 -5.84
CA SER A 177 18.10 6.10 -6.53
C SER A 177 16.92 5.93 -5.55
N VAL A 178 17.07 5.06 -4.56
CA VAL A 178 16.05 4.85 -3.51
C VAL A 178 15.85 6.13 -2.69
N VAL A 179 16.93 6.78 -2.27
CA VAL A 179 16.86 8.03 -1.49
C VAL A 179 16.21 9.16 -2.29
N VAL A 180 16.56 9.31 -3.56
CA VAL A 180 15.94 10.31 -4.45
C VAL A 180 14.44 10.02 -4.63
N SER A 181 14.07 8.76 -4.84
CA SER A 181 12.68 8.32 -4.97
C SER A 181 11.87 8.60 -3.70
N LEU A 182 12.40 8.22 -2.53
CA LEU A 182 11.76 8.48 -1.23
C LEU A 182 11.64 9.99 -0.95
N GLY A 183 12.67 10.76 -1.29
CA GLY A 183 12.64 12.23 -1.20
C GLY A 183 11.52 12.84 -2.06
N ALA A 184 11.41 12.41 -3.30
CA ALA A 184 10.34 12.84 -4.20
C ALA A 184 8.96 12.48 -3.64
N MET A 185 8.78 11.26 -3.12
CA MET A 185 7.53 10.81 -2.50
C MET A 185 7.18 11.62 -1.25
N ALA A 186 8.18 11.92 -0.42
CA ALA A 186 8.00 12.71 0.79
C ALA A 186 7.49 14.13 0.48
N THR A 187 7.91 14.75 -0.63
CA THR A 187 7.39 16.07 -1.05
C THR A 187 5.92 16.02 -1.44
N MET A 188 5.43 14.89 -1.95
CA MET A 188 4.00 14.73 -2.30
C MET A 188 3.11 14.51 -1.07
N MET A 189 3.64 13.87 -0.02
CA MET A 189 2.85 13.48 1.15
C MET A 189 2.98 14.47 2.32
N GLY A 190 4.11 15.17 2.43
CA GLY A 190 4.40 16.10 3.54
C GLY A 190 4.14 17.56 3.20
N GLY A 191 4.11 18.42 4.22
CA GLY A 191 4.03 19.88 4.08
C GLY A 191 2.88 20.33 3.16
N LYS A 192 3.21 21.06 2.10
CA LYS A 192 2.25 21.55 1.10
C LYS A 192 1.43 20.43 0.44
N GLY A 193 2.02 19.25 0.22
CA GLY A 193 1.30 18.11 -0.33
C GLY A 193 0.19 17.62 0.57
N GLY A 194 0.43 17.58 1.88
CA GLY A 194 -0.60 17.25 2.86
C GLY A 194 -1.74 18.26 2.93
N GLU A 195 -1.44 19.55 2.74
CA GLU A 195 -2.47 20.63 2.66
C GLU A 195 -3.30 20.49 1.38
N PHE A 196 -2.66 20.25 0.23
CA PHE A 196 -3.35 19.96 -1.03
C PHE A 196 -4.25 18.73 -0.92
N MET A 197 -3.77 17.65 -0.32
CA MET A 197 -4.58 16.44 -0.11
C MET A 197 -5.80 16.73 0.76
N LYS A 198 -5.65 17.52 1.84
CA LYS A 198 -6.78 17.92 2.68
C LYS A 198 -7.80 18.75 1.92
N ALA A 199 -7.35 19.70 1.10
CA ALA A 199 -8.22 20.53 0.26
C ALA A 199 -8.97 19.68 -0.78
N TYR A 200 -8.27 18.78 -1.46
CA TYR A 200 -8.86 17.83 -2.40
C TYR A 200 -9.93 16.94 -1.75
N MET A 201 -9.62 16.35 -0.58
CA MET A 201 -10.60 15.55 0.17
C MET A 201 -11.78 16.38 0.66
N GLY A 202 -11.56 17.65 1.05
CA GLY A 202 -12.61 18.58 1.41
C GLY A 202 -13.56 18.87 0.24
N ALA A 203 -13.02 19.14 -0.95
CA ALA A 203 -13.79 19.36 -2.17
C ALA A 203 -14.60 18.10 -2.57
N LEU A 204 -14.01 16.90 -2.43
CA LEU A 204 -14.71 15.61 -2.68
C LEU A 204 -15.91 15.44 -1.72
N VAL A 205 -15.71 15.70 -0.44
CA VAL A 205 -16.80 15.62 0.56
C VAL A 205 -17.91 16.62 0.26
N LYS A 206 -17.56 17.86 -0.11
CA LYS A 206 -18.51 18.91 -0.50
C LYS A 206 -19.31 18.48 -1.74
N MET A 207 -18.64 17.98 -2.78
CA MET A 207 -19.28 17.47 -4.00
C MET A 207 -20.27 16.32 -3.69
N ASN A 208 -19.86 15.36 -2.88
CA ASN A 208 -20.73 14.25 -2.48
C ASN A 208 -21.94 14.70 -1.68
N LYS A 209 -21.77 15.68 -0.77
CA LYS A 209 -22.86 16.25 0.01
C LYS A 209 -23.87 16.96 -0.89
N THR A 210 -23.41 17.88 -1.73
CA THR A 210 -24.29 18.63 -2.65
C THR A 210 -24.93 17.72 -3.70
N GLY A 211 -24.24 16.68 -4.15
CA GLY A 211 -24.82 15.65 -5.03
C GLY A 211 -25.97 14.88 -4.37
N THR A 212 -25.83 14.53 -3.10
CA THR A 212 -26.90 13.88 -2.33
C THR A 212 -28.12 14.81 -2.17
N GLU A 213 -27.87 16.09 -1.87
CA GLU A 213 -28.93 17.12 -1.78
C GLU A 213 -29.63 17.31 -3.13
N TYR A 214 -28.88 17.31 -4.23
CA TYR A 214 -29.43 17.34 -5.60
C TYR A 214 -30.37 16.18 -5.87
N VAL A 215 -29.92 14.93 -5.62
CA VAL A 215 -30.76 13.74 -5.84
C VAL A 215 -32.04 13.77 -5.02
N ARG A 216 -31.97 14.20 -3.77
CA ARG A 216 -33.14 14.38 -2.90
C ARG A 216 -34.09 15.48 -3.41
N GLY A 217 -33.56 16.51 -4.06
CA GLY A 217 -34.33 17.61 -4.64
C GLY A 217 -34.93 17.33 -6.01
N ILE A 218 -34.56 16.25 -6.71
CA ILE A 218 -35.06 15.94 -8.06
C ILE A 218 -36.58 15.96 -8.18
N PRO A 219 -37.38 15.39 -7.25
CA PRO A 219 -38.85 15.46 -7.34
C PRO A 219 -39.37 16.90 -7.39
N VAL A 220 -38.80 17.79 -6.57
CA VAL A 220 -39.16 19.20 -6.53
C VAL A 220 -38.79 19.89 -7.85
N VAL A 221 -37.58 19.66 -8.35
CA VAL A 221 -37.10 20.20 -9.64
C VAL A 221 -38.01 19.78 -10.78
N LYS A 222 -38.47 18.52 -10.82
CA LYS A 222 -39.38 18.01 -11.84
C LYS A 222 -40.77 18.66 -11.77
N VAL A 223 -41.31 18.84 -10.57
CA VAL A 223 -42.62 19.47 -10.39
C VAL A 223 -42.61 20.93 -10.86
N PHE A 224 -41.54 21.67 -10.56
CA PHE A 224 -41.41 23.08 -10.92
C PHE A 224 -40.76 23.31 -12.30
N GLN A 225 -40.50 22.24 -13.07
CA GLN A 225 -39.85 22.29 -14.40
C GLN A 225 -38.54 23.07 -14.43
N GLN A 226 -37.79 23.06 -13.33
CA GLN A 226 -36.48 23.71 -13.22
C GLN A 226 -35.41 22.86 -13.92
N THR A 227 -34.42 23.53 -14.49
CA THR A 227 -33.29 22.85 -15.16
C THR A 227 -32.21 22.44 -14.15
N VAL A 228 -31.28 21.57 -14.60
CA VAL A 228 -30.09 21.15 -13.81
C VAL A 228 -29.27 22.35 -13.32
N TYR A 229 -29.26 23.46 -14.04
CA TYR A 229 -28.62 24.72 -13.66
C TYR A 229 -29.24 25.39 -12.41
N SER A 230 -30.47 25.00 -12.02
CA SER A 230 -31.08 25.44 -10.77
C SER A 230 -30.32 24.96 -9.52
N PHE A 231 -29.49 23.92 -9.66
CA PHE A 231 -28.61 23.43 -8.62
C PHE A 231 -27.16 23.94 -8.81
N LYS A 232 -27.03 25.25 -8.84
CA LYS A 232 -25.73 25.94 -8.96
C LYS A 232 -24.71 25.43 -7.95
N ALA A 233 -25.12 25.17 -6.70
CA ALA A 233 -24.25 24.66 -5.64
C ALA A 233 -23.58 23.31 -5.98
N PHE A 234 -24.30 22.40 -6.66
CA PHE A 234 -23.70 21.11 -7.06
C PHE A 234 -22.76 21.28 -8.26
N HIS A 235 -23.15 22.11 -9.24
CA HIS A 235 -22.28 22.44 -10.37
C HIS A 235 -20.98 23.09 -9.91
N ASP A 236 -21.05 24.06 -9.01
CA ASP A 236 -19.88 24.75 -8.48
C ASP A 236 -18.99 23.81 -7.65
N ALA A 237 -19.59 22.86 -6.89
CA ALA A 237 -18.83 21.85 -6.17
C ALA A 237 -18.12 20.84 -7.08
N ILE A 238 -18.72 20.48 -8.24
CA ILE A 238 -18.06 19.65 -9.25
C ILE A 238 -16.87 20.40 -9.86
N ALA A 239 -17.06 21.66 -10.22
CA ALA A 239 -16.01 22.51 -10.79
C ALA A 239 -14.83 22.68 -9.81
N GLU A 240 -15.13 22.97 -8.54
CA GLU A 240 -14.12 23.09 -7.48
C GLU A 240 -13.35 21.77 -7.28
N TYR A 241 -14.07 20.63 -7.24
CA TYR A 241 -13.41 19.33 -7.15
C TYR A 241 -12.52 19.03 -8.37
N ALA A 242 -13.01 19.29 -9.59
CA ALA A 242 -12.25 19.07 -10.81
C ALA A 242 -10.98 19.94 -10.85
N ASP A 243 -11.07 21.22 -10.46
CA ASP A 243 -9.93 22.13 -10.39
C ASP A 243 -8.90 21.65 -9.34
N MET A 244 -9.37 21.30 -8.13
CA MET A 244 -8.49 20.72 -7.10
C MET A 244 -7.83 19.42 -7.53
N ALA A 245 -8.58 18.52 -8.19
CA ALA A 245 -8.03 17.25 -8.70
C ALA A 245 -6.95 17.50 -9.77
N GLN A 246 -7.21 18.42 -10.69
CA GLN A 246 -6.27 18.76 -11.77
C GLN A 246 -5.02 19.46 -11.21
N ASN A 247 -5.18 20.40 -10.28
CA ASN A 247 -4.06 21.11 -9.67
C ASN A 247 -3.21 20.16 -8.80
N TYR A 248 -3.83 19.26 -8.04
CA TYR A 248 -3.12 18.28 -7.23
C TYR A 248 -2.38 17.28 -8.10
N SER A 249 -3.07 16.55 -8.99
CA SER A 249 -2.47 15.48 -9.78
C SER A 249 -1.63 16.00 -10.95
N GLY A 250 -2.17 16.96 -11.70
CA GLY A 250 -1.57 17.43 -12.96
C GLY A 250 -0.44 18.45 -12.76
N THR A 251 -0.49 19.27 -11.72
CA THR A 251 0.50 20.32 -11.49
C THR A 251 1.44 19.98 -10.33
N PHE A 252 0.89 19.72 -9.14
CA PHE A 252 1.69 19.55 -7.93
C PHE A 252 2.41 18.19 -7.89
N CYS A 253 1.70 17.08 -8.13
CA CYS A 253 2.26 15.73 -8.03
C CYS A 253 3.09 15.32 -9.26
N ARG A 254 2.85 15.92 -10.43
CA ARG A 254 3.47 15.49 -11.70
C ARG A 254 5.00 15.49 -11.66
N GLY A 255 5.62 16.56 -11.18
CA GLY A 255 7.09 16.67 -11.12
C GLY A 255 7.71 15.62 -10.18
N PRO A 256 7.32 15.59 -8.90
CA PRO A 256 7.81 14.58 -7.97
C PRO A 256 7.51 13.14 -8.41
N GLN A 257 6.36 12.87 -9.02
CA GLN A 257 6.00 11.53 -9.51
C GLN A 257 6.88 11.09 -10.68
N VAL A 258 7.15 11.99 -11.65
CA VAL A 258 8.09 11.72 -12.76
C VAL A 258 9.48 11.45 -12.20
N LEU A 259 9.95 12.26 -11.22
CA LEU A 259 11.25 12.04 -10.58
C LEU A 259 11.31 10.70 -9.86
N ASN A 260 10.28 10.35 -9.10
CA ASN A 260 10.18 9.05 -8.41
C ASN A 260 10.27 7.88 -9.40
N LEU A 261 9.43 7.89 -10.44
CA LEU A 261 9.42 6.83 -11.46
C LEU A 261 10.74 6.76 -12.22
N THR A 262 11.34 7.91 -12.58
CA THR A 262 12.62 7.96 -13.28
C THR A 262 13.75 7.44 -12.38
N ALA A 263 13.76 7.80 -11.09
CA ALA A 263 14.77 7.33 -10.14
C ALA A 263 14.70 5.81 -9.95
N LEU A 264 13.50 5.25 -9.80
CA LEU A 264 13.32 3.81 -9.60
C LEU A 264 13.59 3.00 -10.88
N ASN A 265 13.08 3.43 -12.03
CA ASN A 265 13.25 2.71 -13.29
C ASN A 265 14.62 3.01 -13.94
N GLY A 266 15.25 4.13 -13.60
CA GLY A 266 16.58 4.50 -14.06
C GLY A 266 17.72 3.82 -13.30
N LEU A 267 17.42 2.95 -12.32
CA LEU A 267 18.41 2.24 -11.52
C LEU A 267 19.44 1.52 -12.41
N VAL A 268 18.97 0.83 -13.45
CA VAL A 268 19.84 0.15 -14.42
C VAL A 268 20.69 1.15 -15.21
N ALA A 269 20.13 2.29 -15.59
CA ALA A 269 20.86 3.34 -16.30
C ALA A 269 21.94 4.01 -15.43
N PHE A 270 21.79 4.04 -14.12
CA PHE A 270 22.81 4.49 -13.17
C PHE A 270 23.85 3.41 -12.87
N LEU A 271 23.43 2.17 -12.74
CA LEU A 271 24.31 1.05 -12.43
C LEU A 271 25.31 0.76 -13.54
N LEU A 272 24.89 0.83 -14.81
CA LEU A 272 25.74 0.55 -15.94
C LEU A 272 26.98 1.49 -16.01
N PRO A 273 26.85 2.82 -15.98
CA PRO A 273 28.01 3.71 -15.94
C PRO A 273 28.87 3.52 -14.69
N VAL A 274 28.26 3.32 -13.52
CA VAL A 274 28.99 3.12 -12.27
C VAL A 274 29.81 1.83 -12.33
N ALA A 275 29.24 0.74 -12.83
CA ALA A 275 29.94 -0.52 -13.01
C ALA A 275 31.11 -0.38 -14.00
N LEU A 276 30.92 0.32 -15.12
CA LEU A 276 31.98 0.58 -16.10
C LEU A 276 33.10 1.47 -15.54
N LEU A 277 32.79 2.41 -14.67
CA LEU A 277 33.77 3.29 -14.01
C LEU A 277 34.54 2.60 -12.89
N LEU A 278 33.87 1.70 -12.16
CA LEU A 278 34.45 0.98 -11.02
C LEU A 278 35.29 -0.23 -11.44
N ALA A 279 35.11 -0.74 -12.64
CA ALA A 279 35.64 -2.00 -13.07
C ALA A 279 36.40 -2.02 -14.41
N PRO A 280 37.32 -1.12 -14.70
CA PRO A 280 38.20 -1.35 -15.84
C PRO A 280 39.16 -2.52 -15.52
N GLY A 281 38.69 -3.75 -15.62
CA GLY A 281 39.46 -4.98 -15.51
C GLY A 281 39.29 -5.82 -14.22
N GLU A 282 38.49 -5.41 -13.25
CA GLU A 282 38.34 -6.14 -11.98
C GLU A 282 36.97 -6.82 -11.75
N THR A 283 35.95 -6.50 -12.54
CA THR A 283 34.65 -7.18 -12.43
C THR A 283 34.45 -8.15 -13.57
N ASP A 284 34.30 -9.41 -13.20
CA ASP A 284 33.76 -10.41 -14.10
C ASP A 284 32.32 -9.98 -14.49
N PHE A 285 31.99 -10.09 -15.77
CA PHE A 285 30.64 -9.73 -16.29
C PHE A 285 29.54 -10.49 -15.56
N ALA A 286 29.81 -11.73 -15.13
CA ALA A 286 28.91 -12.52 -14.32
C ALA A 286 28.64 -11.90 -12.93
N HIS A 287 29.61 -11.20 -12.35
CA HIS A 287 29.42 -10.52 -11.07
C HIS A 287 28.57 -9.24 -11.19
N PHE A 288 28.64 -8.60 -12.36
CA PHE A 288 27.83 -7.41 -12.65
C PHE A 288 26.37 -7.75 -12.94
N MET A 289 26.07 -8.89 -13.58
CA MET A 289 24.70 -9.34 -13.88
C MET A 289 23.94 -9.79 -12.63
#